data_c31105d403401fbb8895383cc29e7ae6
#
_entry.id   c31105d403401fbb8895383cc29e7ae6
#
_cell.length_a   1.000
_cell.length_b   1.000
_cell.length_c   1.000
_cell.angle_alpha   90.00
_cell.angle_beta   90.00
_cell.angle_gamma   90.00
#
_symmetry.space_group_name_H-M   'P 1'
#
loop_
_entity.id
_entity.type
_entity.pdbx_description
1 polymer ?
#
loop_
_entity_poly.entity_id
_entity_poly.type
_entity_poly.pdbx_seq_one_letter_code
_entity_poly.pdbx_strand_id
1 'polypeptide(L)'
;MLKNQEFTFNLDTKNKKTDSKIPEPDQYASARKQDHIALAFTSATDKRSVDTRFNYEPILHGQAEKLDLSHTLAGKTLTYPICVSSMTGGTEKARIINHNLARLCGEQGLAMGLGSCRQLLYEDKRLADFDVKSLMQDQPLFANLGIAQVEELVSSNQTDVIQTLIEKLSADGLIIHVNPLQEWMQPEGDVISQAPIETIKKLLNVATYPIIVKEVGQGFGKESLKALLQLPLEALDLAGYGGTNFSKLELLRSDQLRYDALQAVFNLGHTCEEMIHHVNAVLDQNLSVTCKNIIASGGIKDFLDGYYLIEKCKHPTLYAQASCFLKYALDYEELKKYCQLQIEGLEMAHKLLRVRT
;
A
#
# COMPACT_ATOMS: atom_id res chain seq x y z
N MET A 1 -44.85 -29.07 -16.55
CA MET A 1 -45.92 -28.19 -16.08
C MET A 1 -45.28 -26.93 -15.46
N LEU A 2 -45.09 -25.92 -16.28
CA LEU A 2 -44.54 -24.61 -15.88
C LEU A 2 -45.72 -23.70 -15.53
N LYS A 3 -45.78 -23.22 -14.31
CA LYS A 3 -46.82 -22.25 -13.91
C LYS A 3 -46.30 -20.84 -14.25
N ASN A 4 -47.05 -20.17 -15.15
CA ASN A 4 -46.91 -18.72 -15.39
C ASN A 4 -47.36 -17.97 -14.13
N GLN A 5 -46.51 -17.12 -13.61
CA GLN A 5 -46.89 -16.06 -12.69
C GLN A 5 -47.00 -14.77 -13.49
N GLU A 6 -48.24 -14.30 -13.64
CA GLU A 6 -48.55 -12.97 -14.17
C GLU A 6 -48.22 -11.92 -13.12
N PHE A 7 -47.32 -10.98 -13.46
CA PHE A 7 -47.07 -9.78 -12.69
C PHE A 7 -48.09 -8.72 -13.11
N THR A 8 -49.07 -8.45 -12.24
CA THR A 8 -50.00 -7.32 -12.39
C THR A 8 -49.34 -6.07 -11.85
N PHE A 9 -49.03 -5.09 -12.71
CA PHE A 9 -48.63 -3.72 -12.32
C PHE A 9 -49.87 -2.95 -11.88
N ASN A 10 -49.94 -2.58 -10.60
CA ASN A 10 -50.93 -1.66 -10.08
C ASN A 10 -50.41 -0.20 -10.25
N LEU A 11 -50.96 0.51 -11.23
CA LEU A 11 -50.75 1.92 -11.47
C LEU A 11 -51.64 2.74 -10.57
N ASP A 12 -51.23 3.01 -9.34
CA ASP A 12 -51.87 4.04 -8.46
C ASP A 12 -51.41 5.43 -8.89
N THR A 13 -52.17 6.05 -9.77
CA THR A 13 -52.02 7.44 -10.18
C THR A 13 -52.46 8.40 -9.09
N LYS A 14 -51.61 8.71 -8.11
CA LYS A 14 -51.76 9.90 -7.31
C LYS A 14 -51.04 11.06 -7.98
N ASN A 15 -51.81 11.92 -8.66
CA ASN A 15 -51.39 13.22 -9.17
C ASN A 15 -50.78 14.08 -8.05
N LYS A 16 -49.47 14.04 -7.88
CA LYS A 16 -48.68 15.14 -7.30
C LYS A 16 -48.19 16.00 -8.47
N LYS A 17 -48.79 17.20 -8.60
CA LYS A 17 -48.19 18.27 -9.40
C LYS A 17 -46.84 18.57 -8.79
N THR A 18 -45.79 17.98 -9.37
CA THR A 18 -44.42 18.45 -9.18
C THR A 18 -44.26 19.63 -10.10
N ASP A 19 -44.05 20.82 -9.53
CA ASP A 19 -43.55 21.97 -10.27
C ASP A 19 -42.23 21.53 -10.89
N SER A 20 -42.24 21.20 -12.16
CA SER A 20 -41.04 20.92 -12.95
C SER A 20 -40.32 22.24 -13.18
N LYS A 21 -39.43 22.60 -12.27
CA LYS A 21 -38.43 23.64 -12.56
C LYS A 21 -37.64 23.12 -13.75
N ILE A 22 -37.77 23.80 -14.89
CA ILE A 22 -36.90 23.58 -16.05
C ILE A 22 -35.48 23.78 -15.53
N PRO A 23 -34.57 22.81 -15.71
CA PRO A 23 -33.19 22.98 -15.27
C PRO A 23 -32.60 24.24 -15.88
N GLU A 24 -31.85 25.02 -15.11
CA GLU A 24 -31.16 26.21 -15.64
C GLU A 24 -30.24 25.78 -16.79
N PRO A 25 -30.12 26.60 -17.85
CA PRO A 25 -29.26 26.29 -18.99
C PRO A 25 -27.81 26.09 -18.53
N ASP A 26 -27.18 25.00 -18.94
CA ASP A 26 -25.76 24.75 -18.68
C ASP A 26 -24.91 25.83 -19.37
N GLN A 27 -24.47 26.81 -18.60
CA GLN A 27 -23.68 27.97 -19.07
C GLN A 27 -22.33 27.55 -19.71
N TYR A 28 -21.84 26.35 -19.43
CA TYR A 28 -20.58 25.82 -19.97
C TYR A 28 -20.78 24.91 -21.20
N ALA A 29 -22.02 24.63 -21.60
CA ALA A 29 -22.30 23.68 -22.67
C ALA A 29 -21.62 24.04 -24.00
N SER A 30 -21.61 25.34 -24.36
CA SER A 30 -21.00 25.80 -25.61
C SER A 30 -19.47 25.70 -25.58
N ALA A 31 -18.83 26.12 -24.48
CA ALA A 31 -17.37 26.04 -24.33
C ALA A 31 -16.93 24.57 -24.36
N ARG A 32 -17.60 23.69 -23.58
CA ARG A 32 -17.31 22.25 -23.55
C ARG A 32 -17.44 21.62 -24.96
N LYS A 33 -18.43 22.01 -25.78
CA LYS A 33 -18.57 21.50 -27.14
C LYS A 33 -17.45 21.98 -28.07
N GLN A 34 -16.97 23.21 -27.89
CA GLN A 34 -15.82 23.72 -28.64
C GLN A 34 -14.55 22.92 -28.27
N ASP A 35 -14.32 22.67 -26.97
CA ASP A 35 -13.21 21.85 -26.49
C ASP A 35 -13.27 20.44 -27.07
N HIS A 36 -14.48 19.81 -27.10
CA HIS A 36 -14.66 18.48 -27.68
C HIS A 36 -14.26 18.43 -29.15
N ILE A 37 -14.60 19.47 -29.94
CA ILE A 37 -14.21 19.57 -31.36
C ILE A 37 -12.70 19.75 -31.48
N ALA A 38 -12.12 20.67 -30.71
CA ALA A 38 -10.69 20.98 -30.75
C ALA A 38 -9.81 19.79 -30.35
N LEU A 39 -10.25 19.02 -29.37
CA LEU A 39 -9.49 17.90 -28.79
C LEU A 39 -9.81 16.53 -29.39
N ALA A 40 -10.80 16.43 -30.30
CA ALA A 40 -11.29 15.14 -30.81
C ALA A 40 -10.19 14.25 -31.41
N PHE A 41 -9.27 14.85 -32.19
CA PHE A 41 -8.18 14.08 -32.81
C PHE A 41 -7.02 13.82 -31.83
N THR A 42 -6.76 14.73 -30.90
CA THR A 42 -5.69 14.58 -29.90
C THR A 42 -6.05 13.55 -28.85
N SER A 43 -7.35 13.36 -28.56
CA SER A 43 -7.86 12.38 -27.59
C SER A 43 -8.02 10.97 -28.15
N ALA A 44 -7.74 10.75 -29.45
CA ALA A 44 -7.81 9.42 -30.05
C ALA A 44 -6.78 8.46 -29.40
N THR A 45 -7.24 7.27 -29.04
CA THR A 45 -6.40 6.22 -28.41
C THR A 45 -6.19 5.05 -29.35
N ASP A 46 -5.04 4.40 -29.27
CA ASP A 46 -4.77 3.17 -30.00
C ASP A 46 -5.44 1.98 -29.28
N LYS A 47 -6.18 1.14 -30.04
CA LYS A 47 -6.82 -0.07 -29.50
C LYS A 47 -5.85 -1.03 -28.82
N ARG A 48 -4.55 -0.97 -29.14
CA ARG A 48 -3.48 -1.76 -28.50
C ARG A 48 -3.14 -1.28 -27.10
N SER A 49 -3.56 -0.06 -26.74
CA SER A 49 -3.34 0.53 -25.41
C SER A 49 -4.46 0.18 -24.41
N VAL A 50 -5.45 -0.63 -24.82
CA VAL A 50 -6.54 -1.02 -23.92
C VAL A 50 -5.99 -1.83 -22.76
N ASP A 51 -6.38 -1.46 -21.52
CA ASP A 51 -6.04 -2.23 -20.33
C ASP A 51 -6.88 -3.51 -20.26
N THR A 52 -6.23 -4.63 -20.54
CA THR A 52 -6.89 -5.94 -20.61
C THR A 52 -7.19 -6.55 -19.23
N ARG A 53 -6.79 -5.92 -18.16
CA ARG A 53 -7.05 -6.39 -16.79
C ARG A 53 -8.53 -6.24 -16.40
N PHE A 54 -9.28 -5.35 -17.07
CA PHE A 54 -10.61 -4.94 -16.64
C PHE A 54 -11.69 -5.15 -17.71
N ASN A 55 -12.90 -5.44 -17.25
CA ASN A 55 -14.14 -5.22 -17.97
C ASN A 55 -14.70 -3.87 -17.51
N TYR A 56 -15.11 -3.03 -18.46
CA TYR A 56 -15.75 -1.75 -18.19
C TYR A 56 -17.27 -1.95 -18.15
N GLU A 57 -17.91 -1.66 -17.02
CA GLU A 57 -19.32 -1.92 -16.74
C GLU A 57 -20.08 -0.62 -16.40
N PRO A 58 -20.34 0.25 -17.40
CA PRO A 58 -20.84 1.62 -17.13
C PRO A 58 -22.32 1.69 -16.71
N ILE A 59 -23.04 0.58 -16.69
CA ILE A 59 -24.48 0.55 -16.41
C ILE A 59 -24.86 -0.12 -15.08
N LEU A 60 -23.88 -0.64 -14.32
CA LEU A 60 -24.18 -1.46 -13.14
C LEU A 60 -24.31 -0.62 -11.87
N HIS A 61 -23.68 0.56 -11.79
CA HIS A 61 -23.68 1.43 -10.61
C HIS A 61 -23.91 2.89 -10.95
N GLY A 62 -24.63 3.59 -10.06
CA GLY A 62 -24.77 5.05 -10.14
C GLY A 62 -23.56 5.77 -9.55
N GLN A 63 -23.17 6.91 -10.13
CA GLN A 63 -22.02 7.69 -9.66
C GLN A 63 -22.20 8.18 -8.21
N ALA A 64 -23.41 8.53 -7.80
CA ALA A 64 -23.73 9.01 -6.46
C ALA A 64 -23.86 7.88 -5.41
N GLU A 65 -23.75 6.62 -5.80
CA GLU A 65 -23.82 5.48 -4.91
C GLU A 65 -22.64 5.47 -3.94
N LYS A 66 -22.92 5.34 -2.64
CA LYS A 66 -21.85 5.28 -1.64
C LYS A 66 -21.26 3.87 -1.60
N LEU A 67 -19.94 3.79 -1.59
CA LEU A 67 -19.19 2.56 -1.40
C LEU A 67 -18.58 2.57 0.01
N ASP A 68 -18.55 1.40 0.63
CA ASP A 68 -17.73 1.17 1.81
C ASP A 68 -16.42 0.53 1.36
N LEU A 69 -15.34 1.29 1.40
CA LEU A 69 -13.99 0.86 1.08
C LEU A 69 -13.12 0.74 2.34
N SER A 70 -13.75 0.75 3.51
CA SER A 70 -13.03 0.67 4.77
C SER A 70 -12.23 -0.63 4.90
N HIS A 71 -11.11 -0.56 5.61
CA HIS A 71 -10.24 -1.71 5.87
C HIS A 71 -9.74 -1.66 7.32
N THR A 72 -9.55 -2.83 7.95
CA THR A 72 -9.06 -2.90 9.33
C THR A 72 -7.58 -3.28 9.36
N LEU A 73 -6.75 -2.44 10.02
CA LEU A 73 -5.34 -2.70 10.23
C LEU A 73 -4.95 -2.31 11.67
N ALA A 74 -4.29 -3.21 12.39
CA ALA A 74 -3.91 -3.03 13.81
C ALA A 74 -5.09 -2.64 14.72
N GLY A 75 -6.27 -3.20 14.47
CA GLY A 75 -7.48 -2.92 15.23
C GLY A 75 -8.13 -1.57 14.95
N LYS A 76 -7.62 -0.81 13.98
CA LYS A 76 -8.14 0.51 13.58
C LYS A 76 -8.76 0.44 12.20
N THR A 77 -9.78 1.28 11.96
CA THR A 77 -10.48 1.35 10.68
C THR A 77 -9.88 2.42 9.80
N LEU A 78 -9.35 2.02 8.66
CA LEU A 78 -8.97 2.91 7.56
C LEU A 78 -10.21 3.28 6.75
N THR A 79 -10.29 4.51 6.26
CA THR A 79 -11.37 4.93 5.34
C THR A 79 -11.21 4.28 3.96
N TYR A 80 -9.97 4.11 3.53
CA TYR A 80 -9.63 3.50 2.25
C TYR A 80 -8.53 2.44 2.45
N PRO A 81 -8.50 1.37 1.64
CA PRO A 81 -7.52 0.30 1.74
C PRO A 81 -6.16 0.74 1.15
N ILE A 82 -5.66 1.87 1.65
CA ILE A 82 -4.43 2.53 1.18
C ILE A 82 -3.48 2.72 2.35
N CYS A 83 -2.21 2.39 2.14
CA CYS A 83 -1.12 2.63 3.08
C CYS A 83 -0.01 3.45 2.41
N VAL A 84 0.51 4.44 3.12
CA VAL A 84 1.76 5.10 2.74
C VAL A 84 2.91 4.24 3.25
N SER A 85 3.61 3.59 2.31
CA SER A 85 4.69 2.66 2.65
C SER A 85 5.92 3.38 3.19
N SER A 86 6.72 2.66 3.96
CA SER A 86 7.97 3.14 4.56
C SER A 86 8.94 3.71 3.53
N MET A 87 9.42 4.94 3.74
CA MET A 87 10.29 5.62 2.78
C MET A 87 11.57 6.14 3.40
N THR A 88 11.51 7.11 4.30
CA THR A 88 12.68 7.88 4.72
C THR A 88 12.63 8.28 6.20
N GLY A 89 13.77 8.70 6.74
CA GLY A 89 13.91 9.21 8.09
C GLY A 89 15.32 9.77 8.35
N GLY A 90 15.51 10.42 9.49
CA GLY A 90 16.82 10.80 9.97
C GLY A 90 17.52 11.98 9.27
N THR A 91 16.78 12.80 8.49
CA THR A 91 17.29 14.04 7.88
C THR A 91 16.24 15.14 7.96
N GLU A 92 16.64 16.41 7.88
CA GLU A 92 15.71 17.55 7.90
C GLU A 92 14.67 17.47 6.75
N LYS A 93 15.10 17.09 5.55
CA LYS A 93 14.21 16.87 4.42
C LYS A 93 13.22 15.74 4.69
N ALA A 94 13.68 14.66 5.31
CA ALA A 94 12.83 13.54 5.69
C ALA A 94 11.80 13.94 6.76
N ARG A 95 12.13 14.86 7.66
CA ARG A 95 11.20 15.42 8.63
C ARG A 95 10.00 16.06 7.93
N ILE A 96 10.24 16.98 6.99
CA ILE A 96 9.17 17.65 6.23
C ILE A 96 8.27 16.60 5.54
N ILE A 97 8.89 15.62 4.88
CA ILE A 97 8.20 14.53 4.18
C ILE A 97 7.32 13.74 5.14
N ASN A 98 7.89 13.25 6.25
CA ASN A 98 7.15 12.44 7.22
C ASN A 98 5.99 13.20 7.85
N HIS A 99 6.17 14.49 8.19
CA HIS A 99 5.12 15.33 8.75
C HIS A 99 3.97 15.54 7.75
N ASN A 100 4.27 15.83 6.48
CA ASN A 100 3.25 16.02 5.46
C ASN A 100 2.49 14.71 5.18
N LEU A 101 3.19 13.58 5.10
CA LEU A 101 2.57 12.27 4.89
C LEU A 101 1.68 11.86 6.08
N ALA A 102 2.15 12.04 7.31
CA ALA A 102 1.37 11.73 8.50
C ALA A 102 0.10 12.59 8.61
N ARG A 103 0.22 13.89 8.35
CA ARG A 103 -0.93 14.80 8.28
C ARG A 103 -1.93 14.33 7.22
N LEU A 104 -1.45 13.99 6.03
CA LEU A 104 -2.28 13.45 4.96
C LEU A 104 -3.02 12.19 5.41
N CYS A 105 -2.29 11.23 6.00
CA CYS A 105 -2.86 9.96 6.45
C CYS A 105 -3.95 10.19 7.51
N GLY A 106 -3.72 11.08 8.47
CA GLY A 106 -4.73 11.46 9.46
C GLY A 106 -5.96 12.09 8.85
N GLU A 107 -5.80 13.03 7.89
CA GLU A 107 -6.93 13.71 7.22
C GLU A 107 -7.72 12.79 6.27
N GLN A 108 -7.06 11.81 5.64
CA GLN A 108 -7.70 10.94 4.63
C GLN A 108 -8.06 9.54 5.16
N GLY A 109 -7.74 9.23 6.41
CA GLY A 109 -8.03 7.93 7.01
C GLY A 109 -7.17 6.78 6.47
N LEU A 110 -5.85 7.00 6.31
CA LEU A 110 -4.90 6.06 5.74
C LEU A 110 -3.87 5.58 6.79
N ALA A 111 -3.27 4.41 6.56
CA ALA A 111 -2.15 3.91 7.36
C ALA A 111 -0.80 4.47 6.88
N MET A 112 0.20 4.50 7.76
CA MET A 112 1.57 4.90 7.42
C MET A 112 2.62 4.03 8.11
N GLY A 113 3.65 3.62 7.34
CA GLY A 113 4.89 3.08 7.86
C GLY A 113 6.02 4.12 7.83
N LEU A 114 6.75 4.26 8.91
CA LEU A 114 7.95 5.09 8.97
C LEU A 114 9.11 4.44 8.19
N GLY A 115 10.05 5.23 7.72
CA GLY A 115 11.36 4.73 7.29
C GLY A 115 12.12 4.13 8.48
N SER A 116 13.29 3.51 8.23
CA SER A 116 14.07 2.86 9.30
C SER A 116 14.30 3.80 10.48
N CYS A 117 13.86 3.36 11.65
CA CYS A 117 14.03 4.06 12.94
C CYS A 117 15.32 3.66 13.66
N ARG A 118 16.27 2.97 12.99
CA ARG A 118 17.51 2.45 13.58
C ARG A 118 18.24 3.49 14.42
N GLN A 119 18.31 4.76 13.97
CA GLN A 119 19.01 5.83 14.70
C GLN A 119 18.43 6.06 16.09
N LEU A 120 17.12 5.86 16.28
CA LEU A 120 16.45 6.08 17.56
C LEU A 120 16.70 4.98 18.60
N LEU A 121 17.36 3.88 18.22
CA LEU A 121 17.84 2.86 19.15
C LEU A 121 19.03 3.37 19.97
N TYR A 122 19.77 4.35 19.46
CA TYR A 122 21.04 4.81 20.04
C TYR A 122 20.97 6.25 20.55
N GLU A 123 20.21 7.13 19.91
CA GLU A 123 20.13 8.56 20.27
C GLU A 123 18.79 9.18 19.86
N ASP A 124 18.37 10.22 20.60
CA ASP A 124 17.12 10.94 20.35
C ASP A 124 17.27 12.19 19.47
N LYS A 125 18.47 12.47 18.99
CA LYS A 125 18.76 13.67 18.20
C LYS A 125 17.84 13.86 16.99
N ARG A 126 17.36 12.76 16.41
CA ARG A 126 16.47 12.73 15.24
C ARG A 126 15.03 12.34 15.57
N LEU A 127 14.66 12.28 16.83
CA LEU A 127 13.30 11.89 17.24
C LEU A 127 12.23 12.75 16.54
N ALA A 128 12.42 14.06 16.46
CA ALA A 128 11.48 14.97 15.81
C ALA A 128 11.24 14.68 14.30
N ASP A 129 12.11 13.91 13.64
CA ASP A 129 11.93 13.52 12.24
C ASP A 129 10.94 12.38 12.10
N PHE A 130 10.63 11.66 13.18
CA PHE A 130 9.78 10.46 13.24
C PHE A 130 8.57 10.63 14.16
N ASP A 131 8.58 11.62 15.07
CA ASP A 131 7.47 11.87 16.01
C ASP A 131 6.34 12.60 15.29
N VAL A 132 5.51 11.80 14.62
CA VAL A 132 4.42 12.28 13.76
C VAL A 132 3.05 11.74 14.16
N LYS A 133 2.96 10.94 15.24
CA LYS A 133 1.70 10.29 15.64
C LYS A 133 0.56 11.28 15.89
N SER A 134 0.85 12.43 16.47
CA SER A 134 -0.17 13.47 16.71
C SER A 134 -0.85 13.97 15.43
N LEU A 135 -0.18 13.89 14.27
CA LEU A 135 -0.72 14.26 12.97
C LEU A 135 -1.59 13.15 12.35
N MET A 136 -1.37 11.90 12.77
CA MET A 136 -2.09 10.72 12.25
C MET A 136 -3.52 10.61 12.79
N GLN A 137 -3.93 11.43 13.75
CA GLN A 137 -5.20 11.25 14.47
C GLN A 137 -5.28 9.81 15.02
N ASP A 138 -6.39 9.08 14.74
CA ASP A 138 -6.53 7.68 15.17
C ASP A 138 -5.97 6.66 14.15
N GLN A 139 -5.36 7.12 13.06
CA GLN A 139 -4.87 6.20 12.02
C GLN A 139 -3.59 5.46 12.45
N PRO A 140 -3.39 4.20 11.98
CA PRO A 140 -2.26 3.39 12.40
C PRO A 140 -0.94 3.92 11.83
N LEU A 141 0.04 4.03 12.73
CA LEU A 141 1.44 4.38 12.46
C LEU A 141 2.33 3.23 12.88
N PHE A 142 3.26 2.82 12.04
CA PHE A 142 4.19 1.75 12.36
C PHE A 142 5.64 2.27 12.43
N ALA A 143 6.33 1.97 13.53
CA ALA A 143 7.78 2.05 13.61
C ALA A 143 8.42 1.03 12.66
N ASN A 144 9.70 1.18 12.34
CA ASN A 144 10.35 0.32 11.35
C ASN A 144 11.80 0.03 11.73
N LEU A 145 12.16 -1.25 11.76
CA LEU A 145 13.52 -1.75 11.99
C LEU A 145 13.91 -2.78 10.94
N GLY A 146 15.19 -2.84 10.62
CA GLY A 146 15.74 -3.90 9.78
C GLY A 146 15.85 -5.22 10.52
N ILE A 147 15.79 -6.31 9.77
CA ILE A 147 15.89 -7.66 10.33
C ILE A 147 17.22 -7.88 11.08
N ALA A 148 18.32 -7.25 10.66
CA ALA A 148 19.61 -7.34 11.34
C ALA A 148 19.56 -6.71 12.73
N GLN A 149 18.95 -5.52 12.89
CA GLN A 149 18.79 -4.86 14.19
C GLN A 149 17.85 -5.68 15.11
N VAL A 150 16.78 -6.24 14.52
CA VAL A 150 15.87 -7.12 15.29
C VAL A 150 16.59 -8.38 15.74
N GLU A 151 17.43 -8.98 14.90
CA GLU A 151 18.24 -10.16 15.25
C GLU A 151 19.21 -9.87 16.40
N GLU A 152 19.90 -8.72 16.35
CA GLU A 152 20.81 -8.27 17.43
C GLU A 152 20.07 -8.16 18.77
N LEU A 153 18.92 -7.43 18.78
CA LEU A 153 18.13 -7.20 19.99
C LEU A 153 17.51 -8.51 20.55
N VAL A 154 17.02 -9.39 19.68
CA VAL A 154 16.49 -10.70 20.07
C VAL A 154 17.59 -11.61 20.64
N SER A 155 18.76 -11.63 20.01
CA SER A 155 19.87 -12.50 20.41
C SER A 155 20.52 -12.05 21.72
N SER A 156 20.48 -10.74 22.01
CA SER A 156 20.97 -10.15 23.26
C SER A 156 19.91 -10.08 24.39
N ASN A 157 18.70 -10.62 24.19
CA ASN A 157 17.54 -10.51 25.08
C ASN A 157 17.16 -9.05 25.42
N GLN A 158 17.29 -8.14 24.46
CA GLN A 158 16.99 -6.71 24.59
C GLN A 158 15.73 -6.30 23.79
N THR A 159 14.73 -7.16 23.70
CA THR A 159 13.49 -6.89 22.96
C THR A 159 12.65 -5.75 23.56
N ASP A 160 12.87 -5.41 24.82
CA ASP A 160 12.32 -4.25 25.51
C ASP A 160 12.73 -2.91 24.85
N VAL A 161 13.89 -2.86 24.21
CA VAL A 161 14.32 -1.69 23.42
C VAL A 161 13.37 -1.43 22.26
N ILE A 162 12.85 -2.49 21.61
CA ILE A 162 11.85 -2.35 20.55
C ILE A 162 10.53 -1.80 21.10
N GLN A 163 10.09 -2.31 22.26
CA GLN A 163 8.91 -1.80 22.94
C GLN A 163 9.07 -0.32 23.30
N THR A 164 10.22 0.06 23.85
CA THR A 164 10.55 1.47 24.17
C THR A 164 10.52 2.36 22.93
N LEU A 165 11.01 1.88 21.77
CA LEU A 165 10.95 2.62 20.51
C LEU A 165 9.49 2.85 20.05
N ILE A 166 8.65 1.82 20.14
CA ILE A 166 7.23 1.91 19.78
C ILE A 166 6.52 2.93 20.68
N GLU A 167 6.74 2.87 21.99
CA GLU A 167 6.17 3.80 22.97
C GLU A 167 6.66 5.24 22.74
N LYS A 168 7.96 5.43 22.51
CA LYS A 168 8.57 6.73 22.19
C LYS A 168 7.94 7.41 20.98
N LEU A 169 7.59 6.64 19.96
CA LEU A 169 6.93 7.10 18.74
C LEU A 169 5.39 7.07 18.83
N SER A 170 4.84 6.58 19.96
CA SER A 170 3.42 6.28 20.09
C SER A 170 2.87 5.48 18.90
N ALA A 171 3.72 4.61 18.32
CA ALA A 171 3.37 3.81 17.17
C ALA A 171 2.43 2.66 17.55
N ASP A 172 1.62 2.19 16.61
CA ASP A 172 0.63 1.13 16.82
C ASP A 172 1.23 -0.27 16.62
N GLY A 173 2.47 -0.35 16.14
CA GLY A 173 3.19 -1.61 15.91
C GLY A 173 4.53 -1.40 15.22
N LEU A 174 5.12 -2.53 14.81
CA LEU A 174 6.44 -2.59 14.19
C LEU A 174 6.37 -3.17 12.78
N ILE A 175 7.04 -2.51 11.84
CA ILE A 175 7.45 -3.10 10.56
C ILE A 175 8.85 -3.67 10.72
N ILE A 176 9.03 -4.95 10.39
CA ILE A 176 10.34 -5.57 10.22
C ILE A 176 10.64 -5.61 8.74
N HIS A 177 11.58 -4.80 8.24
CA HIS A 177 11.99 -4.92 6.86
C HIS A 177 13.08 -5.99 6.71
N VAL A 178 12.85 -6.89 5.75
CA VAL A 178 13.73 -8.03 5.45
C VAL A 178 14.46 -7.70 4.15
N ASN A 179 15.75 -7.38 4.25
CA ASN A 179 16.54 -6.79 3.18
C ASN A 179 17.90 -7.47 2.95
N PRO A 180 18.02 -8.81 2.96
CA PRO A 180 19.31 -9.49 2.93
C PRO A 180 20.11 -9.15 1.66
N LEU A 181 19.46 -8.98 0.52
CA LEU A 181 20.15 -8.62 -0.71
C LEU A 181 20.66 -7.19 -0.71
N GLN A 182 19.92 -6.25 -0.10
CA GLN A 182 20.39 -4.88 0.11
C GLN A 182 21.62 -4.86 1.02
N GLU A 183 21.56 -5.54 2.17
CA GLU A 183 22.69 -5.62 3.11
C GLU A 183 23.94 -6.23 2.44
N TRP A 184 23.75 -7.24 1.60
CA TRP A 184 24.86 -7.83 0.83
C TRP A 184 25.50 -6.86 -0.17
N MET A 185 24.72 -5.96 -0.74
CA MET A 185 25.21 -4.97 -1.73
C MET A 185 25.79 -3.74 -1.07
N GLN A 186 25.36 -3.40 0.12
CA GLN A 186 25.80 -2.23 0.88
C GLN A 186 27.25 -2.45 1.38
N PRO A 187 28.21 -1.52 1.14
CA PRO A 187 29.59 -1.68 1.62
C PRO A 187 29.70 -1.81 3.15
N GLU A 188 28.84 -1.07 3.87
CA GLU A 188 28.70 -1.07 5.31
C GLU A 188 27.52 -1.94 5.81
N GLY A 189 27.09 -2.91 5.01
CA GLY A 189 25.92 -3.73 5.31
C GLY A 189 26.04 -4.62 6.54
N ASP A 190 24.95 -4.79 7.24
CA ASP A 190 24.90 -5.64 8.43
C ASP A 190 24.88 -7.14 8.05
N VAL A 191 25.48 -7.97 8.90
CA VAL A 191 25.47 -9.41 8.72
C VAL A 191 24.24 -10.00 9.38
N ILE A 192 23.39 -10.67 8.60
CA ILE A 192 22.25 -11.45 9.08
C ILE A 192 22.74 -12.88 9.33
N SER A 193 22.87 -13.27 10.60
CA SER A 193 23.52 -14.52 11.03
C SER A 193 22.58 -15.73 11.05
N GLN A 194 21.28 -15.48 11.25
CA GLN A 194 20.25 -16.52 11.27
C GLN A 194 19.26 -16.32 10.13
N ALA A 195 18.54 -17.37 9.77
CA ALA A 195 17.42 -17.23 8.84
C ALA A 195 16.41 -16.20 9.41
N PRO A 196 16.03 -15.15 8.65
CA PRO A 196 15.11 -14.10 9.11
C PRO A 196 13.83 -14.65 9.74
N ILE A 197 13.30 -15.75 9.24
CA ILE A 197 12.08 -16.39 9.76
C ILE A 197 12.24 -16.83 11.22
N GLU A 198 13.42 -17.28 11.64
CA GLU A 198 13.67 -17.71 13.02
C GLU A 198 13.73 -16.51 13.98
N THR A 199 14.33 -15.42 13.56
CA THR A 199 14.33 -14.15 14.30
C THR A 199 12.90 -13.62 14.47
N ILE A 200 12.11 -13.60 13.38
CA ILE A 200 10.71 -13.16 13.40
C ILE A 200 9.89 -14.02 14.38
N LYS A 201 10.02 -15.37 14.34
CA LYS A 201 9.34 -16.28 15.28
C LYS A 201 9.70 -15.99 16.74
N LYS A 202 10.99 -15.79 17.02
CA LYS A 202 11.45 -15.48 18.38
C LYS A 202 10.84 -14.16 18.88
N LEU A 203 10.81 -13.12 18.04
CA LEU A 203 10.19 -11.85 18.42
C LEU A 203 8.68 -11.98 18.61
N LEU A 204 7.97 -12.71 17.74
CA LEU A 204 6.53 -12.96 17.86
C LEU A 204 6.13 -13.65 19.17
N ASN A 205 7.01 -14.47 19.76
CA ASN A 205 6.74 -15.13 21.04
C ASN A 205 6.74 -14.17 22.24
N VAL A 206 7.32 -12.99 22.12
CA VAL A 206 7.46 -12.01 23.21
C VAL A 206 6.80 -10.68 22.92
N ALA A 207 6.53 -10.36 21.66
CA ALA A 207 5.92 -9.11 21.25
C ALA A 207 4.46 -9.01 21.70
N THR A 208 4.10 -7.86 22.25
CA THR A 208 2.73 -7.50 22.66
C THR A 208 2.04 -6.52 21.70
N TYR A 209 2.70 -6.20 20.62
CA TYR A 209 2.29 -5.23 19.60
C TYR A 209 2.16 -5.89 18.23
N PRO A 210 1.36 -5.32 17.31
CA PRO A 210 1.23 -5.79 15.93
C PRO A 210 2.57 -5.77 15.19
N ILE A 211 2.86 -6.83 14.43
CA ILE A 211 4.08 -6.94 13.61
C ILE A 211 3.69 -7.08 12.14
N ILE A 212 4.29 -6.24 11.29
CA ILE A 212 4.25 -6.34 9.84
C ILE A 212 5.64 -6.79 9.38
N VAL A 213 5.70 -7.79 8.51
CA VAL A 213 6.95 -8.19 7.84
C VAL A 213 6.91 -7.66 6.42
N LYS A 214 7.98 -6.99 5.99
CA LYS A 214 8.08 -6.30 4.71
C LYS A 214 9.38 -6.64 4.00
N GLU A 215 9.34 -6.93 2.69
CA GLU A 215 10.50 -6.93 1.81
C GLU A 215 10.78 -5.50 1.28
N VAL A 216 11.85 -5.28 0.53
CA VAL A 216 12.32 -3.92 0.18
C VAL A 216 12.46 -3.67 -1.33
N GLY A 217 11.85 -4.50 -2.18
CA GLY A 217 11.76 -4.24 -3.62
C GLY A 217 12.06 -5.43 -4.54
N GLN A 218 12.44 -6.59 -3.99
CA GLN A 218 12.54 -7.86 -4.71
C GLN A 218 11.34 -8.78 -4.48
N GLY A 219 10.57 -8.56 -3.39
CA GLY A 219 9.47 -9.42 -3.01
C GLY A 219 9.92 -10.77 -2.44
N PHE A 220 8.95 -11.61 -2.13
CA PHE A 220 9.16 -12.91 -1.49
C PHE A 220 8.93 -14.06 -2.48
N GLY A 221 9.80 -15.04 -2.49
CA GLY A 221 9.55 -16.30 -3.17
C GLY A 221 8.47 -17.13 -2.49
N LYS A 222 7.94 -18.12 -3.20
CA LYS A 222 6.80 -18.96 -2.79
C LYS A 222 6.96 -19.58 -1.41
N GLU A 223 8.14 -20.13 -1.10
CA GLU A 223 8.38 -20.81 0.20
C GLU A 223 8.42 -19.80 1.35
N SER A 224 9.00 -18.60 1.12
CA SER A 224 8.99 -17.50 2.10
C SER A 224 7.57 -17.02 2.37
N LEU A 225 6.76 -16.80 1.34
CA LEU A 225 5.35 -16.44 1.47
C LEU A 225 4.58 -17.47 2.28
N LYS A 226 4.74 -18.77 1.95
CA LYS A 226 4.07 -19.85 2.67
C LYS A 226 4.46 -19.87 4.16
N ALA A 227 5.74 -19.68 4.47
CA ALA A 227 6.22 -19.68 5.85
C ALA A 227 5.68 -18.46 6.63
N LEU A 228 5.69 -17.26 6.03
CA LEU A 228 5.23 -16.03 6.66
C LEU A 228 3.71 -15.98 6.85
N LEU A 229 2.93 -16.50 5.91
CA LEU A 229 1.46 -16.55 6.00
C LEU A 229 0.98 -17.41 7.20
N GLN A 230 1.78 -18.36 7.67
CA GLN A 230 1.45 -19.20 8.82
C GLN A 230 1.83 -18.57 10.18
N LEU A 231 2.44 -17.37 10.18
CA LEU A 231 2.78 -16.64 11.39
C LEU A 231 1.66 -15.65 11.76
N PRO A 232 1.44 -15.37 13.05
CA PRO A 232 0.40 -14.43 13.50
C PRO A 232 0.82 -12.97 13.28
N LEU A 233 1.12 -12.64 12.03
CA LEU A 233 1.46 -11.28 11.60
C LEU A 233 0.20 -10.43 11.47
N GLU A 234 0.34 -9.15 11.75
CA GLU A 234 -0.72 -8.18 11.44
C GLU A 234 -0.88 -8.02 9.92
N ALA A 235 0.25 -7.93 9.20
CA ALA A 235 0.25 -7.94 7.76
C ALA A 235 1.58 -8.47 7.19
N LEU A 236 1.53 -8.94 5.95
CA LEU A 236 2.68 -9.22 5.11
C LEU A 236 2.72 -8.21 3.97
N ASP A 237 3.72 -7.32 3.97
CA ASP A 237 3.95 -6.30 2.94
C ASP A 237 4.88 -6.86 1.86
N LEU A 238 4.34 -7.07 0.68
CA LEU A 238 4.97 -7.83 -0.39
C LEU A 238 6.20 -7.14 -1.01
N ALA A 239 6.20 -5.83 -1.10
CA ALA A 239 7.29 -5.00 -1.66
C ALA A 239 7.87 -5.57 -2.96
N GLY A 240 6.99 -5.88 -3.91
CA GLY A 240 7.32 -6.56 -5.15
C GLY A 240 8.24 -5.78 -6.08
N TYR A 241 8.80 -6.52 -7.03
CA TYR A 241 9.61 -5.97 -8.11
C TYR A 241 8.80 -5.01 -9.00
N GLY A 242 9.44 -3.88 -9.41
CA GLY A 242 8.83 -2.87 -10.27
C GLY A 242 8.84 -1.45 -9.68
N GLY A 243 9.19 -1.30 -8.40
CA GLY A 243 9.39 -0.03 -7.71
C GLY A 243 10.88 0.32 -7.53
N THR A 244 11.20 0.95 -6.38
CA THR A 244 12.58 1.23 -5.99
C THR A 244 13.32 -0.08 -5.74
N ASN A 245 14.45 -0.27 -6.40
CA ASN A 245 15.33 -1.42 -6.18
C ASN A 245 16.49 -1.00 -5.27
N PHE A 246 16.41 -1.37 -4.00
CA PHE A 246 17.41 -0.97 -3.01
C PHE A 246 18.77 -1.62 -3.24
N SER A 247 18.83 -2.84 -3.74
CA SER A 247 20.10 -3.50 -4.11
C SER A 247 20.82 -2.74 -5.22
N LYS A 248 20.06 -2.26 -6.23
CA LYS A 248 20.62 -1.38 -7.28
C LYS A 248 21.06 -0.05 -6.71
N LEU A 249 20.27 0.54 -5.79
CA LEU A 249 20.60 1.79 -5.14
C LEU A 249 21.95 1.69 -4.42
N GLU A 250 22.17 0.63 -3.65
CA GLU A 250 23.44 0.41 -2.94
C GLU A 250 24.62 0.20 -3.90
N LEU A 251 24.42 -0.54 -4.99
CA LEU A 251 25.48 -0.71 -5.99
C LEU A 251 25.79 0.60 -6.73
N LEU A 252 24.83 1.49 -6.92
CA LEU A 252 25.07 2.83 -7.49
C LEU A 252 25.90 3.73 -6.55
N ARG A 253 25.96 3.41 -5.25
CA ARG A 253 26.79 4.07 -4.24
C ARG A 253 28.21 3.45 -4.16
N SER A 254 28.40 2.27 -4.74
CA SER A 254 29.66 1.53 -4.71
C SER A 254 30.60 1.94 -5.86
N ASP A 255 31.81 1.35 -5.91
CA ASP A 255 32.72 1.52 -7.04
C ASP A 255 32.26 0.81 -8.32
N GLN A 256 32.83 1.22 -9.46
CA GLN A 256 32.43 0.71 -10.78
C GLN A 256 32.68 -0.79 -10.94
N LEU A 257 33.76 -1.33 -10.37
CA LEU A 257 34.10 -2.77 -10.50
C LEU A 257 33.04 -3.62 -9.79
N ARG A 258 32.61 -3.21 -8.56
CA ARG A 258 31.57 -3.89 -7.80
C ARG A 258 30.23 -3.80 -8.52
N TYR A 259 29.89 -2.64 -9.08
CA TYR A 259 28.69 -2.45 -9.89
C TYR A 259 28.68 -3.40 -11.08
N ASP A 260 29.74 -3.43 -11.90
CA ASP A 260 29.82 -4.25 -13.10
C ASP A 260 29.75 -5.75 -12.78
N ALA A 261 30.38 -6.16 -11.69
CA ALA A 261 30.42 -7.56 -11.27
C ALA A 261 29.06 -8.07 -10.72
N LEU A 262 28.28 -7.22 -10.04
CA LEU A 262 27.10 -7.65 -9.30
C LEU A 262 25.78 -7.15 -9.90
N GLN A 263 25.77 -6.32 -10.93
CA GLN A 263 24.55 -5.75 -11.51
C GLN A 263 23.52 -6.79 -11.98
N ALA A 264 23.91 -8.04 -12.22
CA ALA A 264 23.00 -9.11 -12.58
C ALA A 264 21.88 -9.34 -11.55
N VAL A 265 22.13 -9.01 -10.27
CA VAL A 265 21.13 -9.16 -9.19
C VAL A 265 19.95 -8.17 -9.31
N PHE A 266 20.07 -7.12 -10.11
CA PHE A 266 19.00 -6.11 -10.26
C PHE A 266 17.70 -6.69 -10.83
N ASN A 267 17.81 -7.78 -11.59
CA ASN A 267 16.66 -8.41 -12.25
C ASN A 267 16.10 -9.61 -11.47
N LEU A 268 16.58 -9.83 -10.25
CA LEU A 268 16.02 -10.85 -9.36
C LEU A 268 14.82 -10.28 -8.61
N GLY A 269 13.78 -11.09 -8.48
CA GLY A 269 12.61 -10.72 -7.68
C GLY A 269 11.31 -11.25 -8.24
N HIS A 270 10.24 -10.94 -7.54
CA HIS A 270 8.86 -11.32 -7.85
C HIS A 270 7.98 -10.07 -7.92
N THR A 271 7.13 -9.98 -8.92
CA THR A 271 6.12 -8.92 -9.00
C THR A 271 5.05 -9.11 -7.93
N CYS A 272 4.37 -8.03 -7.55
CA CYS A 272 3.28 -8.11 -6.58
C CYS A 272 2.16 -9.04 -7.06
N GLU A 273 1.84 -9.02 -8.36
CA GLU A 273 0.83 -9.91 -8.95
C GLU A 273 1.22 -11.39 -8.85
N GLU A 274 2.46 -11.74 -9.17
CA GLU A 274 2.98 -13.11 -9.02
C GLU A 274 2.88 -13.59 -7.56
N MET A 275 3.26 -12.72 -6.61
CA MET A 275 3.16 -13.04 -5.19
C MET A 275 1.72 -13.23 -4.70
N ILE A 276 0.78 -12.40 -5.15
CA ILE A 276 -0.66 -12.58 -4.87
C ILE A 276 -1.15 -13.92 -5.43
N HIS A 277 -0.70 -14.31 -6.62
CA HIS A 277 -1.00 -15.65 -7.15
C HIS A 277 -0.50 -16.76 -6.22
N HIS A 278 0.72 -16.62 -5.68
CA HIS A 278 1.25 -17.58 -4.70
C HIS A 278 0.49 -17.56 -3.37
N VAL A 279 0.10 -16.38 -2.87
CA VAL A 279 -0.77 -16.25 -1.68
C VAL A 279 -2.08 -17.02 -1.89
N ASN A 280 -2.76 -16.78 -3.00
CA ASN A 280 -3.99 -17.48 -3.34
C ASN A 280 -3.80 -19.01 -3.42
N ALA A 281 -2.69 -19.45 -4.02
CA ALA A 281 -2.36 -20.87 -4.08
C ALA A 281 -2.11 -21.52 -2.70
N VAL A 282 -1.57 -20.76 -1.74
CA VAL A 282 -1.43 -21.24 -0.34
C VAL A 282 -2.80 -21.36 0.33
N LEU A 283 -3.69 -20.38 0.13
CA LEU A 283 -5.06 -20.40 0.65
C LEU A 283 -5.85 -21.62 0.11
N ASP A 284 -5.71 -21.90 -1.18
CA ASP A 284 -6.39 -23.02 -1.85
C ASP A 284 -5.90 -24.42 -1.34
N GLN A 285 -4.73 -24.49 -0.67
CA GLN A 285 -4.21 -25.72 -0.06
C GLN A 285 -4.77 -26.02 1.34
N ASN A 286 -5.72 -25.21 1.85
CA ASN A 286 -6.28 -25.33 3.21
C ASN A 286 -5.22 -25.33 4.32
N LEU A 287 -4.09 -24.67 4.11
CA LEU A 287 -3.08 -24.49 5.15
C LEU A 287 -3.60 -23.47 6.19
N SER A 288 -3.15 -23.64 7.44
CA SER A 288 -3.49 -22.69 8.50
C SER A 288 -2.77 -21.36 8.23
N VAL A 289 -3.52 -20.37 7.72
CA VAL A 289 -3.05 -19.00 7.54
C VAL A 289 -3.47 -18.17 8.75
N THR A 290 -2.49 -17.60 9.44
CA THR A 290 -2.70 -16.78 10.65
C THR A 290 -2.29 -15.31 10.44
N CYS A 291 -1.58 -14.99 9.37
CA CYS A 291 -1.36 -13.61 8.93
C CYS A 291 -2.71 -12.98 8.62
N LYS A 292 -2.97 -11.76 9.14
CA LYS A 292 -4.31 -11.15 9.03
C LYS A 292 -4.55 -10.42 7.71
N ASN A 293 -3.53 -9.76 7.18
CA ASN A 293 -3.65 -8.89 6.02
C ASN A 293 -2.49 -9.08 5.05
N ILE A 294 -2.74 -8.79 3.77
CA ILE A 294 -1.71 -8.58 2.75
C ILE A 294 -1.63 -7.09 2.44
N ILE A 295 -0.42 -6.55 2.39
CA ILE A 295 -0.16 -5.23 1.83
C ILE A 295 0.45 -5.43 0.45
N ALA A 296 -0.37 -5.25 -0.57
CA ALA A 296 0.08 -5.26 -1.96
C ALA A 296 0.93 -4.01 -2.22
N SER A 297 2.22 -4.18 -2.45
CA SER A 297 3.15 -3.08 -2.65
C SER A 297 4.28 -3.46 -3.61
N GLY A 298 5.03 -2.45 -4.07
CA GLY A 298 6.10 -2.61 -5.06
C GLY A 298 5.58 -2.48 -6.49
N GLY A 299 6.06 -1.44 -7.18
CA GLY A 299 5.69 -1.17 -8.57
C GLY A 299 4.29 -0.62 -8.81
N ILE A 300 3.49 -0.37 -7.77
CA ILE A 300 2.14 0.21 -7.88
C ILE A 300 2.24 1.68 -8.25
N LYS A 301 1.72 2.04 -9.42
CA LYS A 301 1.82 3.38 -9.98
C LYS A 301 0.62 4.25 -9.65
N ASP A 302 -0.57 3.66 -9.64
CA ASP A 302 -1.83 4.36 -9.49
C ASP A 302 -2.92 3.49 -8.85
N PHE A 303 -4.11 4.06 -8.71
CA PHE A 303 -5.29 3.40 -8.13
C PHE A 303 -5.76 2.17 -8.94
N LEU A 304 -5.52 2.10 -10.26
CA LEU A 304 -5.89 0.94 -11.07
C LEU A 304 -5.03 -0.28 -10.73
N ASP A 305 -3.74 -0.09 -10.54
CA ASP A 305 -2.86 -1.15 -10.04
C ASP A 305 -3.30 -1.61 -8.65
N GLY A 306 -3.61 -0.66 -7.75
CA GLY A 306 -4.10 -0.94 -6.40
C GLY A 306 -5.41 -1.73 -6.41
N TYR A 307 -6.41 -1.26 -7.14
CA TYR A 307 -7.71 -1.92 -7.32
C TYR A 307 -7.54 -3.35 -7.86
N TYR A 308 -6.74 -3.50 -8.93
CA TYR A 308 -6.48 -4.79 -9.54
C TYR A 308 -5.93 -5.82 -8.55
N LEU A 309 -4.93 -5.43 -7.77
CA LEU A 309 -4.25 -6.32 -6.84
C LEU A 309 -5.13 -6.68 -5.63
N ILE A 310 -5.92 -5.74 -5.13
CA ILE A 310 -6.91 -6.01 -4.07
C ILE A 310 -7.93 -7.04 -4.56
N GLU A 311 -8.53 -6.83 -5.72
CA GLU A 311 -9.56 -7.72 -6.27
C GLU A 311 -9.02 -9.11 -6.68
N LYS A 312 -7.72 -9.21 -7.01
CA LYS A 312 -7.07 -10.49 -7.31
C LYS A 312 -6.74 -11.31 -6.07
N CYS A 313 -6.55 -10.68 -4.91
CA CYS A 313 -6.17 -11.37 -3.70
C CYS A 313 -7.39 -11.94 -2.97
N LYS A 314 -7.36 -13.24 -2.64
CA LYS A 314 -8.42 -13.91 -1.88
C LYS A 314 -8.35 -13.65 -0.38
N HIS A 315 -7.32 -12.94 0.10
CA HIS A 315 -7.09 -12.59 1.50
C HIS A 315 -7.41 -11.12 1.74
N PRO A 316 -7.77 -10.67 2.96
CA PRO A 316 -7.91 -9.26 3.26
C PRO A 316 -6.68 -8.48 2.81
N THR A 317 -6.87 -7.51 1.92
CA THR A 317 -5.76 -6.83 1.23
C THR A 317 -5.99 -5.33 1.16
N LEU A 318 -4.94 -4.58 1.43
CA LEU A 318 -4.81 -3.17 1.11
C LEU A 318 -3.60 -2.96 0.21
N TYR A 319 -3.51 -1.85 -0.50
CA TYR A 319 -2.30 -1.57 -1.27
C TYR A 319 -1.47 -0.44 -0.67
N ALA A 320 -0.17 -0.46 -0.95
CA ALA A 320 0.73 0.58 -0.47
C ALA A 320 1.56 1.18 -1.58
N GLN A 321 1.76 2.49 -1.49
CA GLN A 321 2.61 3.27 -2.39
C GLN A 321 3.66 4.03 -1.59
N ALA A 322 4.87 4.15 -2.17
CA ALA A 322 5.96 4.94 -1.62
C ALA A 322 6.34 6.11 -2.54
N SER A 323 7.02 5.83 -3.66
CA SER A 323 7.59 6.84 -4.56
C SER A 323 6.55 7.77 -5.17
N CYS A 324 5.32 7.31 -5.39
CA CYS A 324 4.24 8.12 -5.93
C CYS A 324 3.85 9.24 -4.95
N PHE A 325 3.73 8.94 -3.65
CA PHE A 325 3.50 9.94 -2.62
C PHE A 325 4.74 10.81 -2.38
N LEU A 326 5.94 10.21 -2.38
CA LEU A 326 7.20 10.92 -2.17
C LEU A 326 7.42 12.06 -3.17
N LYS A 327 6.97 11.86 -4.42
CA LYS A 327 7.08 12.86 -5.49
C LYS A 327 6.46 14.21 -5.11
N TYR A 328 5.39 14.18 -4.32
CA TYR A 328 4.63 15.37 -3.91
C TYR A 328 4.84 15.74 -2.44
N ALA A 329 5.54 14.92 -1.65
CA ALA A 329 5.58 15.02 -0.20
C ALA A 329 6.25 16.29 0.38
N LEU A 330 6.93 17.08 -0.43
CA LEU A 330 7.50 18.36 -0.02
C LEU A 330 6.51 19.52 -0.07
N ASP A 331 5.44 19.42 -0.89
CA ASP A 331 4.35 20.37 -0.97
C ASP A 331 3.06 19.69 -0.50
N TYR A 332 2.51 20.15 0.62
CA TYR A 332 1.34 19.51 1.23
C TYR A 332 0.08 19.63 0.36
N GLU A 333 -0.14 20.76 -0.31
CA GLU A 333 -1.36 20.96 -1.11
C GLU A 333 -1.32 20.10 -2.40
N GLU A 334 -0.17 19.98 -3.03
CA GLU A 334 0.01 19.06 -4.17
C GLU A 334 -0.14 17.61 -3.73
N LEU A 335 0.45 17.22 -2.60
CA LEU A 335 0.34 15.89 -2.01
C LEU A 335 -1.12 15.53 -1.70
N LYS A 336 -1.86 16.45 -1.08
CA LYS A 336 -3.28 16.29 -0.76
C LYS A 336 -4.13 16.11 -2.01
N LYS A 337 -3.93 16.98 -3.01
CA LYS A 337 -4.62 16.90 -4.30
C LYS A 337 -4.34 15.58 -5.01
N TYR A 338 -3.08 15.15 -5.04
CA TYR A 338 -2.71 13.85 -5.62
C TYR A 338 -3.45 12.70 -4.92
N CYS A 339 -3.44 12.66 -3.59
CA CYS A 339 -4.11 11.63 -2.82
C CYS A 339 -5.63 11.60 -3.09
N GLN A 340 -6.29 12.77 -3.11
CA GLN A 340 -7.71 12.86 -3.42
C GLN A 340 -8.04 12.29 -4.80
N LEU A 341 -7.22 12.58 -5.82
CA LEU A 341 -7.39 12.00 -7.16
C LEU A 341 -7.18 10.48 -7.19
N GLN A 342 -6.27 9.94 -6.37
CA GLN A 342 -6.12 8.48 -6.22
C GLN A 342 -7.36 7.85 -5.57
N ILE A 343 -7.92 8.48 -4.55
CA ILE A 343 -9.14 8.05 -3.88
C ILE A 343 -10.35 8.09 -4.83
N GLU A 344 -10.57 9.21 -5.51
CA GLU A 344 -11.64 9.35 -6.51
C GLU A 344 -11.53 8.29 -7.61
N GLY A 345 -10.29 8.04 -8.07
CA GLY A 345 -10.01 7.00 -9.06
C GLY A 345 -10.32 5.60 -8.54
N LEU A 346 -9.99 5.29 -7.29
CA LEU A 346 -10.30 4.01 -6.66
C LEU A 346 -11.81 3.79 -6.53
N GLU A 347 -12.56 4.81 -6.09
CA GLU A 347 -14.02 4.77 -6.03
C GLU A 347 -14.65 4.56 -7.42
N MET A 348 -14.13 5.25 -8.44
CA MET A 348 -14.54 5.08 -9.83
C MET A 348 -14.27 3.65 -10.31
N ALA A 349 -13.09 3.08 -10.01
CA ALA A 349 -12.74 1.72 -10.39
C ALA A 349 -13.71 0.70 -9.80
N HIS A 350 -14.02 0.78 -8.52
CA HIS A 350 -15.00 -0.11 -7.87
C HIS A 350 -16.41 -0.01 -8.48
N LYS A 351 -16.83 1.17 -8.94
CA LYS A 351 -18.14 1.37 -9.57
C LYS A 351 -18.19 0.87 -11.01
N LEU A 352 -17.16 1.17 -11.79
CA LEU A 352 -17.20 1.01 -13.25
C LEU A 352 -16.40 -0.17 -13.79
N LEU A 353 -15.56 -0.80 -12.98
CA LEU A 353 -14.68 -1.87 -13.45
C LEU A 353 -14.94 -3.19 -12.75
N ARG A 354 -14.60 -4.28 -13.44
CA ARG A 354 -14.49 -5.62 -12.87
C ARG A 354 -13.22 -6.26 -13.39
N VAL A 355 -12.45 -6.85 -12.48
CA VAL A 355 -11.22 -7.54 -12.84
C VAL A 355 -11.55 -8.77 -13.67
N ARG A 356 -10.85 -8.98 -14.77
CA ARG A 356 -10.99 -10.17 -15.59
C ARG A 356 -10.40 -11.39 -14.87
N THR A 357 -11.17 -12.45 -14.87
CA THR A 357 -10.79 -13.77 -14.33
C THR A 357 -9.93 -14.54 -15.31
#